data_03631f67193155118cdf507a203d70dc
#
_entry.id   03631f67193155118cdf507a203d70dc
#
_cell.length_a   1.000
_cell.length_b   1.000
_cell.length_c   1.000
_cell.angle_alpha   90.00
_cell.angle_beta   90.00
_cell.angle_gamma   90.00
#
_symmetry.space_group_name_H-M   'P 1'
#
loop_
_entity.id
_entity.type
_entity.pdbx_description
1 polymer ?
#
loop_
_entity_poly.entity_id
_entity_poly.type
_entity_poly.pdbx_seq_one_letter_code
_entity_poly.pdbx_strand_id
1 'polypeptide(L)'
;IDAETGEVSLATDPDHETQSQYSFSVIATDAAGNASEAQSVTLNINDLDDAAPTITSGILATAIDENSGSGQVIYTATSDDSGDDVVEAPITYSLAEGSDAALSIDASTGAVTLATDPDHETQAQYSFAVIATDAAGNASEAQSVTLDINDLDEIAPTITSSDTATTIDENSGAGQVVYTATADDSADISAGVTFSLTEGSDAALSIDASTGAVTLATD
;
A
#
# COMPACT_ATOMS: atom_id res chain seq x y z
N ILE A 1 -42.40 33.15 -13.07
CA ILE A 1 -43.70 32.76 -13.64
C ILE A 1 -44.01 33.61 -14.87
N ASP A 2 -44.47 32.99 -15.92
CA ASP A 2 -45.00 33.67 -17.07
C ASP A 2 -46.45 34.11 -16.81
N ALA A 3 -46.73 35.39 -16.95
CA ALA A 3 -48.04 35.95 -16.60
C ALA A 3 -49.16 35.64 -17.62
N GLU A 4 -48.82 35.24 -18.84
CA GLU A 4 -49.78 34.91 -19.89
C GLU A 4 -50.10 33.41 -19.89
N THR A 5 -49.08 32.55 -19.67
CA THR A 5 -49.24 31.09 -19.70
C THR A 5 -49.44 30.47 -18.34
N GLY A 6 -49.03 31.16 -17.24
CA GLY A 6 -48.99 30.61 -15.90
C GLY A 6 -47.86 29.62 -15.65
N GLU A 7 -46.94 29.40 -16.61
CA GLU A 7 -45.79 28.52 -16.43
C GLU A 7 -44.84 29.06 -15.37
N VAL A 8 -44.44 28.19 -14.44
CA VAL A 8 -43.39 28.45 -13.44
C VAL A 8 -42.18 27.64 -13.80
N SER A 9 -41.00 28.27 -13.95
CA SER A 9 -39.74 27.65 -14.26
C SER A 9 -38.71 27.96 -13.17
N LEU A 10 -37.78 27.03 -12.96
CA LEU A 10 -36.56 27.27 -12.17
C LEU A 10 -35.60 28.14 -13.00
N ALA A 11 -34.94 29.09 -12.33
CA ALA A 11 -33.95 29.97 -12.95
C ALA A 11 -32.53 29.35 -12.98
N THR A 12 -32.29 28.33 -12.18
CA THR A 12 -31.04 27.61 -12.05
C THR A 12 -31.30 26.13 -12.11
N ASP A 13 -30.30 25.34 -12.43
CA ASP A 13 -30.31 23.89 -12.27
C ASP A 13 -30.61 23.54 -10.81
N PRO A 14 -31.55 22.64 -10.55
CA PRO A 14 -31.80 22.16 -9.20
C PRO A 14 -30.68 21.21 -8.75
N ASP A 15 -30.35 21.27 -7.47
CA ASP A 15 -29.36 20.46 -6.78
C ASP A 15 -30.05 20.05 -5.45
N HIS A 16 -30.22 18.71 -5.27
CA HIS A 16 -30.97 18.17 -4.14
C HIS A 16 -30.24 18.40 -2.81
N GLU A 17 -28.88 18.27 -2.78
CA GLU A 17 -28.04 18.45 -1.59
C GLU A 17 -28.06 19.90 -1.11
N THR A 18 -28.22 20.84 -2.04
CA THR A 18 -28.37 22.25 -1.71
C THR A 18 -29.81 22.60 -1.31
N GLN A 19 -30.80 22.10 -2.05
CA GLN A 19 -32.20 22.35 -1.79
C GLN A 19 -33.12 21.25 -2.34
N SER A 20 -33.56 20.34 -1.47
CA SER A 20 -34.40 19.19 -1.83
C SER A 20 -35.87 19.57 -2.15
N GLN A 21 -36.32 20.79 -1.81
CA GLN A 21 -37.70 21.21 -2.00
C GLN A 21 -37.81 22.71 -2.22
N TYR A 22 -38.65 23.09 -3.17
CA TYR A 22 -39.06 24.48 -3.39
C TYR A 22 -40.53 24.65 -3.05
N SER A 23 -40.91 25.79 -2.45
CA SER A 23 -42.28 26.16 -2.14
C SER A 23 -42.60 27.54 -2.70
N PHE A 24 -43.74 27.65 -3.34
CA PHE A 24 -44.23 28.94 -3.84
C PHE A 24 -45.76 28.98 -3.79
N SER A 25 -46.33 30.18 -3.92
CA SER A 25 -47.79 30.33 -3.99
C SER A 25 -48.15 31.12 -5.24
N VAL A 26 -49.20 30.67 -5.91
CA VAL A 26 -49.73 31.31 -7.13
C VAL A 26 -51.06 31.96 -6.81
N ILE A 27 -51.26 33.18 -7.33
CA ILE A 27 -52.53 33.91 -7.35
C ILE A 27 -52.88 34.23 -8.83
N ALA A 28 -54.16 34.23 -9.13
CA ALA A 28 -54.69 34.72 -10.42
C ALA A 28 -55.39 36.03 -10.18
N THR A 29 -55.23 37.01 -11.07
CA THR A 29 -55.88 38.30 -11.00
C THR A 29 -56.63 38.58 -12.30
N ASP A 30 -57.91 38.94 -12.22
CA ASP A 30 -58.75 39.29 -13.38
C ASP A 30 -58.39 40.68 -13.93
N ALA A 31 -58.98 41.04 -15.06
CA ALA A 31 -58.78 42.35 -15.70
C ALA A 31 -59.41 43.52 -14.87
N ALA A 32 -60.28 43.24 -13.91
CA ALA A 32 -60.86 44.21 -13.00
C ALA A 32 -60.02 44.39 -11.72
N GLY A 33 -58.97 43.58 -11.53
CA GLY A 33 -58.09 43.67 -10.38
C GLY A 33 -58.49 42.76 -9.20
N ASN A 34 -59.46 41.85 -9.38
CA ASN A 34 -59.83 40.91 -8.30
C ASN A 34 -58.85 39.74 -8.30
N ALA A 35 -58.20 39.47 -7.15
CA ALA A 35 -57.27 38.39 -6.96
C ALA A 35 -57.94 37.17 -6.32
N SER A 36 -57.53 35.99 -6.74
CA SER A 36 -57.87 34.69 -6.14
C SER A 36 -57.24 34.54 -4.75
N GLU A 37 -57.72 33.55 -3.99
CA GLU A 37 -56.93 33.00 -2.88
C GLU A 37 -55.62 32.45 -3.40
N ALA A 38 -54.58 32.48 -2.56
CA ALA A 38 -53.25 31.94 -2.88
C ALA A 38 -53.28 30.42 -2.86
N GLN A 39 -52.84 29.82 -3.96
CA GLN A 39 -52.63 28.35 -4.06
C GLN A 39 -51.15 28.04 -3.77
N SER A 40 -50.87 27.35 -2.66
CA SER A 40 -49.53 26.87 -2.33
C SER A 40 -49.19 25.65 -3.16
N VAL A 41 -47.97 25.63 -3.67
CA VAL A 41 -47.41 24.56 -4.48
C VAL A 41 -46.05 24.18 -3.90
N THR A 42 -45.76 22.89 -3.87
CA THR A 42 -44.47 22.32 -3.49
C THR A 42 -43.90 21.56 -4.66
N LEU A 43 -42.64 21.82 -4.97
CA LEU A 43 -41.85 21.06 -5.92
C LEU A 43 -40.73 20.31 -5.15
N ASN A 44 -40.76 18.99 -5.21
CA ASN A 44 -39.66 18.18 -4.68
C ASN A 44 -38.64 17.95 -5.80
N ILE A 45 -37.38 17.98 -5.46
CA ILE A 45 -36.27 17.61 -6.33
C ILE A 45 -35.96 16.14 -6.04
N ASN A 46 -35.84 15.35 -7.08
CA ASN A 46 -35.41 13.95 -6.97
C ASN A 46 -33.90 13.93 -6.77
N ASP A 47 -33.50 13.14 -5.81
CA ASP A 47 -32.13 12.85 -5.52
C ASP A 47 -31.51 11.94 -6.59
N LEU A 48 -30.31 12.25 -7.03
CA LEU A 48 -29.48 11.44 -7.93
C LEU A 48 -28.14 11.23 -7.26
N ASP A 49 -27.62 10.02 -7.35
CA ASP A 49 -26.26 9.70 -6.89
C ASP A 49 -25.24 10.38 -7.79
N ASP A 50 -24.71 11.54 -7.38
CA ASP A 50 -23.69 12.31 -8.09
C ASP A 50 -22.45 12.62 -7.22
N ALA A 51 -22.41 12.12 -5.97
CA ALA A 51 -21.27 12.22 -5.08
C ALA A 51 -20.33 11.02 -5.23
N ALA A 52 -19.06 11.27 -5.50
CA ALA A 52 -18.09 10.20 -5.60
C ALA A 52 -17.68 9.65 -4.21
N PRO A 53 -17.44 8.34 -4.07
CA PRO A 53 -16.96 7.76 -2.82
C PRO A 53 -15.57 8.30 -2.42
N THR A 54 -15.31 8.34 -1.13
CA THR A 54 -14.01 8.74 -0.57
C THR A 54 -13.28 7.55 -0.02
N ILE A 55 -12.01 7.32 -0.44
CA ILE A 55 -11.16 6.27 0.12
C ILE A 55 -10.79 6.62 1.56
N THR A 56 -11.05 5.69 2.50
CA THR A 56 -10.83 5.87 3.95
C THR A 56 -9.66 5.05 4.49
N SER A 57 -9.18 4.06 3.73
CA SER A 57 -8.00 3.27 4.08
C SER A 57 -6.71 4.10 4.01
N GLY A 58 -5.65 3.68 4.74
CA GLY A 58 -4.38 4.41 4.84
C GLY A 58 -3.58 4.42 3.53
N ILE A 59 -2.54 5.25 3.49
CA ILE A 59 -1.63 5.41 2.33
C ILE A 59 -0.43 4.45 2.37
N LEU A 60 -0.30 3.65 3.43
CA LEU A 60 0.77 2.67 3.60
C LEU A 60 0.17 1.29 3.77
N ALA A 61 0.64 0.33 2.98
CA ALA A 61 0.40 -1.08 3.22
C ALA A 61 1.28 -1.58 4.37
N THR A 62 0.89 -2.68 5.01
CA THR A 62 1.74 -3.31 6.02
C THR A 62 2.95 -3.95 5.32
N ALA A 63 4.16 -3.58 5.73
CA ALA A 63 5.39 -4.18 5.21
C ALA A 63 5.38 -5.70 5.42
N ILE A 64 5.90 -6.43 4.45
CA ILE A 64 6.05 -7.89 4.49
C ILE A 64 7.51 -8.26 4.31
N ASP A 65 7.90 -9.41 4.83
CA ASP A 65 9.24 -9.93 4.64
C ASP A 65 9.38 -10.47 3.20
N GLU A 66 10.54 -10.32 2.61
CA GLU A 66 10.86 -11.05 1.39
C GLU A 66 10.83 -12.57 1.64
N ASN A 67 10.78 -13.36 0.56
CA ASN A 67 10.72 -14.83 0.63
C ASN A 67 9.51 -15.35 1.46
N SER A 68 8.49 -14.49 1.69
CA SER A 68 7.29 -14.84 2.47
C SER A 68 6.20 -15.51 1.64
N GLY A 69 6.43 -15.70 0.35
CA GLY A 69 5.56 -16.40 -0.58
C GLY A 69 4.64 -15.48 -1.40
N SER A 70 4.23 -15.95 -2.56
CA SER A 70 3.36 -15.23 -3.49
C SER A 70 1.88 -15.30 -3.11
N GLY A 71 1.07 -14.38 -3.64
CA GLY A 71 -0.38 -14.40 -3.49
C GLY A 71 -0.89 -13.84 -2.16
N GLN A 72 -0.09 -13.07 -1.45
CA GLN A 72 -0.46 -12.45 -0.18
C GLN A 72 -1.33 -11.22 -0.40
N VAL A 73 -2.37 -11.07 0.44
CA VAL A 73 -3.12 -9.81 0.56
C VAL A 73 -2.28 -8.85 1.39
N ILE A 74 -1.82 -7.77 0.73
CA ILE A 74 -0.91 -6.78 1.33
C ILE A 74 -1.62 -5.51 1.79
N TYR A 75 -2.83 -5.28 1.29
CA TYR A 75 -3.61 -4.10 1.58
C TYR A 75 -5.10 -4.39 1.33
N THR A 76 -5.98 -3.69 2.02
CA THR A 76 -7.42 -3.72 1.74
C THR A 76 -7.93 -2.29 1.68
N ALA A 77 -8.44 -1.89 0.52
CA ALA A 77 -9.08 -0.61 0.34
C ALA A 77 -10.44 -0.59 1.05
N THR A 78 -10.75 0.54 1.66
CA THR A 78 -12.06 0.86 2.20
C THR A 78 -12.45 2.25 1.76
N SER A 79 -13.75 2.49 1.59
CA SER A 79 -14.29 3.78 1.19
C SER A 79 -15.56 4.11 1.96
N ASP A 80 -15.91 5.37 1.94
CA ASP A 80 -17.16 5.92 2.46
C ASP A 80 -17.88 6.63 1.31
N ASP A 81 -19.16 6.33 1.14
CA ASP A 81 -20.03 6.85 0.10
C ASP A 81 -21.28 7.51 0.70
N SER A 82 -21.15 8.02 1.91
CA SER A 82 -22.23 8.68 2.64
C SER A 82 -22.43 10.15 2.24
N GLY A 83 -21.78 10.60 1.18
CA GLY A 83 -21.86 11.97 0.67
C GLY A 83 -23.17 12.31 -0.01
N ASP A 84 -23.98 11.29 -0.30
CA ASP A 84 -25.29 11.37 -0.94
C ASP A 84 -26.34 10.59 -0.12
N ASP A 85 -27.60 11.01 -0.19
CA ASP A 85 -28.72 10.38 0.54
C ASP A 85 -29.35 9.20 -0.24
N VAL A 86 -28.83 8.87 -1.43
CA VAL A 86 -29.30 7.73 -2.24
C VAL A 86 -28.85 6.41 -1.60
N VAL A 87 -29.71 5.40 -1.65
CA VAL A 87 -29.43 4.08 -1.06
C VAL A 87 -28.15 3.50 -1.65
N GLU A 88 -27.15 3.31 -0.80
CA GLU A 88 -25.84 2.78 -1.14
C GLU A 88 -25.91 1.54 -2.05
N ALA A 89 -25.36 1.68 -3.21
CA ALA A 89 -25.09 0.56 -4.11
C ALA A 89 -23.66 0.03 -3.85
N PRO A 90 -23.34 -1.22 -4.24
CA PRO A 90 -22.03 -1.78 -3.97
C PRO A 90 -20.93 -0.96 -4.66
N ILE A 91 -19.94 -0.51 -3.87
CA ILE A 91 -18.74 0.12 -4.37
C ILE A 91 -17.85 -0.94 -5.02
N THR A 92 -17.19 -0.57 -6.11
CA THR A 92 -16.18 -1.38 -6.77
C THR A 92 -14.82 -0.72 -6.69
N TYR A 93 -13.76 -1.53 -6.52
CA TYR A 93 -12.38 -1.08 -6.41
C TYR A 93 -11.57 -1.46 -7.64
N SER A 94 -10.66 -0.57 -8.02
CA SER A 94 -9.70 -0.81 -9.11
C SER A 94 -8.34 -0.22 -8.80
N LEU A 95 -7.29 -0.73 -9.45
CA LEU A 95 -5.98 -0.10 -9.46
C LEU A 95 -5.91 0.92 -10.60
N ALA A 96 -5.37 2.11 -10.31
CA ALA A 96 -5.14 3.13 -11.32
C ALA A 96 -4.02 2.72 -12.28
N GLU A 97 -4.02 3.33 -13.47
CA GLU A 97 -2.92 3.19 -14.44
C GLU A 97 -1.58 3.63 -13.81
N GLY A 98 -0.54 2.86 -14.06
CA GLY A 98 0.79 3.11 -13.48
C GLY A 98 1.02 2.39 -12.14
N SER A 99 0.05 1.66 -11.59
CA SER A 99 0.26 0.74 -10.49
C SER A 99 1.19 -0.40 -10.91
N ASP A 100 1.96 -0.94 -9.95
CA ASP A 100 2.90 -2.03 -10.21
C ASP A 100 2.18 -3.25 -10.79
N ALA A 101 2.75 -3.83 -11.86
CA ALA A 101 2.13 -4.94 -12.60
C ALA A 101 2.08 -6.26 -11.81
N ALA A 102 2.87 -6.39 -10.73
CA ALA A 102 2.83 -7.55 -9.83
C ALA A 102 1.63 -7.52 -8.88
N LEU A 103 0.86 -6.42 -8.86
CA LEU A 103 -0.27 -6.23 -7.97
C LEU A 103 -1.60 -6.44 -8.71
N SER A 104 -2.56 -6.98 -7.99
CA SER A 104 -3.95 -7.10 -8.44
C SER A 104 -4.90 -6.72 -7.31
N ILE A 105 -6.11 -6.26 -7.65
CA ILE A 105 -7.15 -5.93 -6.66
C ILE A 105 -8.41 -6.75 -6.93
N ASP A 106 -9.03 -7.24 -5.89
CA ASP A 106 -10.38 -7.78 -5.96
C ASP A 106 -11.39 -6.62 -5.93
N ALA A 107 -12.15 -6.49 -7.01
CA ALA A 107 -13.05 -5.35 -7.21
C ALA A 107 -14.17 -5.26 -6.17
N SER A 108 -14.55 -6.36 -5.54
CA SER A 108 -15.67 -6.40 -4.59
C SER A 108 -15.23 -6.20 -3.13
N THR A 109 -14.01 -6.62 -2.80
CA THR A 109 -13.51 -6.58 -1.42
C THR A 109 -12.46 -5.51 -1.18
N GLY A 110 -11.90 -4.92 -2.25
CA GLY A 110 -10.79 -3.98 -2.17
C GLY A 110 -9.45 -4.61 -1.77
N ALA A 111 -9.37 -5.95 -1.71
CA ALA A 111 -8.16 -6.66 -1.35
C ALA A 111 -7.11 -6.58 -2.46
N VAL A 112 -5.95 -6.00 -2.16
CA VAL A 112 -4.80 -5.92 -3.06
C VAL A 112 -3.85 -7.06 -2.74
N THR A 113 -3.48 -7.81 -3.76
CA THR A 113 -2.65 -9.02 -3.68
C THR A 113 -1.36 -8.83 -4.46
N LEU A 114 -0.21 -9.19 -3.85
CA LEU A 114 1.06 -9.32 -4.53
C LEU A 114 1.16 -10.72 -5.15
N ALA A 115 1.24 -10.80 -6.48
CA ALA A 115 1.20 -12.05 -7.23
C ALA A 115 2.51 -12.83 -7.20
N THR A 116 3.63 -12.14 -7.00
CA THR A 116 4.98 -12.71 -6.95
C THR A 116 5.44 -12.94 -5.52
N ASP A 117 6.42 -13.81 -5.31
CA ASP A 117 7.19 -13.85 -4.07
C ASP A 117 8.02 -12.57 -4.00
N PRO A 118 7.94 -11.79 -2.91
CA PRO A 118 8.76 -10.59 -2.77
C PRO A 118 10.25 -10.96 -2.61
N ASP A 119 11.11 -10.13 -3.17
CA ASP A 119 12.57 -10.24 -3.18
C ASP A 119 13.09 -8.79 -3.09
N HIS A 120 13.69 -8.45 -1.96
CA HIS A 120 14.09 -7.07 -1.62
C HIS A 120 15.19 -6.56 -2.54
N GLU A 121 16.18 -7.42 -2.92
CA GLU A 121 17.29 -7.08 -3.82
C GLU A 121 16.79 -6.79 -5.23
N THR A 122 15.66 -7.39 -5.62
CA THR A 122 15.02 -7.13 -6.92
C THR A 122 14.12 -5.92 -6.84
N GLN A 123 13.29 -5.80 -5.80
CA GLN A 123 12.35 -4.69 -5.63
C GLN A 123 12.00 -4.46 -4.15
N ALA A 124 12.65 -3.50 -3.52
CA ALA A 124 12.48 -3.16 -2.11
C ALA A 124 11.13 -2.48 -1.79
N GLN A 125 10.43 -1.94 -2.79
CA GLN A 125 9.16 -1.22 -2.59
C GLN A 125 8.26 -1.37 -3.81
N TYR A 126 6.98 -1.58 -3.57
CA TYR A 126 5.90 -1.54 -4.56
C TYR A 126 5.04 -0.30 -4.37
N SER A 127 4.54 0.26 -5.47
CA SER A 127 3.62 1.38 -5.44
C SER A 127 2.39 1.14 -6.31
N PHE A 128 1.24 1.58 -5.84
CA PHE A 128 -0.02 1.46 -6.54
C PHE A 128 -0.97 2.60 -6.14
N ALA A 129 -2.01 2.80 -6.91
CA ALA A 129 -3.07 3.71 -6.51
C ALA A 129 -4.43 3.04 -6.66
N VAL A 130 -5.30 3.26 -5.66
CA VAL A 130 -6.63 2.67 -5.59
C VAL A 130 -7.67 3.72 -5.95
N ILE A 131 -8.68 3.29 -6.70
CA ILE A 131 -9.89 4.06 -7.04
C ILE A 131 -11.09 3.26 -6.55
N ALA A 132 -12.03 3.92 -5.88
CA ALA A 132 -13.35 3.41 -5.57
C ALA A 132 -14.36 4.01 -6.55
N THR A 133 -15.32 3.20 -7.02
CA THR A 133 -16.38 3.64 -7.93
C THR A 133 -17.70 3.09 -7.44
N ASP A 134 -18.71 3.96 -7.29
CA ASP A 134 -20.07 3.57 -6.94
C ASP A 134 -20.82 2.92 -8.12
N ALA A 135 -22.09 2.59 -7.93
CA ALA A 135 -22.90 1.99 -8.98
C ALA A 135 -23.47 3.00 -9.99
N ALA A 136 -23.49 4.29 -9.65
CA ALA A 136 -23.86 5.36 -10.59
C ALA A 136 -22.71 5.68 -11.55
N GLY A 137 -21.48 5.29 -11.19
CA GLY A 137 -20.27 5.49 -11.98
C GLY A 137 -19.42 6.67 -11.52
N ASN A 138 -19.71 7.26 -10.33
CA ASN A 138 -18.87 8.30 -9.76
C ASN A 138 -17.61 7.65 -9.17
N ALA A 139 -16.45 8.17 -9.54
CA ALA A 139 -15.17 7.59 -9.13
C ALA A 139 -14.43 8.54 -8.18
N SER A 140 -13.83 7.98 -7.13
CA SER A 140 -12.99 8.70 -6.20
C SER A 140 -11.74 9.26 -6.87
N GLU A 141 -11.09 10.22 -6.25
CA GLU A 141 -9.68 10.51 -6.53
C GLU A 141 -8.83 9.25 -6.26
N ALA A 142 -7.79 9.08 -7.08
CA ALA A 142 -6.87 7.95 -6.91
C ALA A 142 -5.99 8.14 -5.67
N GLN A 143 -6.04 7.21 -4.71
CA GLN A 143 -5.20 7.23 -3.52
C GLN A 143 -3.95 6.41 -3.72
N SER A 144 -2.79 7.06 -3.72
CA SER A 144 -1.49 6.38 -3.79
C SER A 144 -1.17 5.65 -2.48
N VAL A 145 -0.67 4.42 -2.62
CA VAL A 145 -0.27 3.54 -1.52
C VAL A 145 1.10 2.95 -1.83
N THR A 146 1.93 2.77 -0.80
CA THR A 146 3.22 2.09 -0.90
C THR A 146 3.25 0.86 0.00
N LEU A 147 3.97 -0.16 -0.46
CA LEU A 147 4.32 -1.38 0.28
C LEU A 147 5.84 -1.47 0.34
N ASP A 148 6.41 -1.52 1.52
CA ASP A 148 7.83 -1.79 1.73
C ASP A 148 8.04 -3.29 1.92
N ILE A 149 9.12 -3.84 1.36
CA ILE A 149 9.60 -5.19 1.57
C ILE A 149 10.72 -5.14 2.61
N ASN A 150 10.58 -5.92 3.66
CA ASN A 150 11.63 -6.07 4.65
C ASN A 150 12.73 -6.98 4.10
N ASP A 151 13.96 -6.54 4.22
CA ASP A 151 15.17 -7.24 3.85
C ASP A 151 15.51 -8.33 4.88
N LEU A 152 15.89 -9.52 4.43
CA LEU A 152 16.33 -10.65 5.24
C LEU A 152 17.74 -11.06 4.77
N ASP A 153 18.58 -11.46 5.71
CA ASP A 153 19.93 -11.97 5.44
C ASP A 153 19.85 -13.41 4.90
N GLU A 154 20.03 -13.60 3.61
CA GLU A 154 19.98 -14.90 2.93
C GLU A 154 21.23 -15.23 2.12
N ILE A 155 22.19 -14.29 2.02
CA ILE A 155 23.44 -14.48 1.30
C ILE A 155 24.55 -14.82 2.27
N ALA A 156 25.08 -16.05 2.14
CA ALA A 156 26.16 -16.50 2.99
C ALA A 156 27.46 -15.68 2.78
N PRO A 157 28.21 -15.37 3.86
CA PRO A 157 29.47 -14.66 3.76
C PRO A 157 30.49 -15.42 2.92
N THR A 158 31.36 -14.69 2.25
CA THR A 158 32.46 -15.22 1.44
C THR A 158 33.80 -15.06 2.17
N ILE A 159 34.55 -16.13 2.37
CA ILE A 159 35.93 -16.08 2.92
C ILE A 159 36.82 -15.32 1.96
N THR A 160 37.47 -14.26 2.44
CA THR A 160 38.34 -13.37 1.65
C THR A 160 39.82 -13.48 2.00
N SER A 161 40.15 -14.16 3.11
CA SER A 161 41.54 -14.42 3.52
C SER A 161 42.22 -15.46 2.59
N SER A 162 43.55 -15.40 2.55
CA SER A 162 44.39 -16.30 1.75
C SER A 162 44.18 -17.79 2.11
N ASP A 163 44.37 -18.68 1.17
CA ASP A 163 44.35 -20.14 1.36
C ASP A 163 45.63 -20.72 2.02
N THR A 164 46.58 -19.85 2.34
CA THR A 164 47.88 -20.23 2.90
C THR A 164 48.15 -19.49 4.20
N ALA A 165 48.41 -20.23 5.28
CA ALA A 165 48.81 -19.72 6.57
C ALA A 165 50.29 -19.28 6.60
N THR A 166 50.63 -18.44 7.57
CA THR A 166 52.02 -18.04 7.81
C THR A 166 52.85 -19.22 8.33
N THR A 167 54.02 -19.45 7.76
CA THR A 167 54.97 -20.45 8.26
C THR A 167 55.52 -20.04 9.63
N ILE A 168 55.69 -21.02 10.50
CA ILE A 168 56.30 -20.84 11.83
C ILE A 168 57.50 -21.78 11.96
N ASP A 169 58.46 -21.43 12.80
CA ASP A 169 59.62 -22.29 13.10
C ASP A 169 59.23 -23.35 14.14
N GLU A 170 59.80 -24.52 14.06
CA GLU A 170 59.68 -25.54 15.12
C GLU A 170 60.25 -24.99 16.46
N ASN A 171 59.69 -25.43 17.58
CA ASN A 171 60.05 -24.95 18.94
C ASN A 171 59.82 -23.44 19.14
N SER A 172 58.90 -22.81 18.41
CA SER A 172 58.59 -21.39 18.53
C SER A 172 57.55 -21.10 19.62
N GLY A 173 57.03 -22.12 20.28
CA GLY A 173 56.09 -22.04 21.39
C GLY A 173 54.61 -22.18 20.96
N ALA A 174 53.79 -22.69 21.89
CA ALA A 174 52.35 -22.87 21.71
C ALA A 174 51.56 -21.56 21.74
N GLY A 175 50.36 -21.58 21.21
CA GLY A 175 49.42 -20.45 21.28
C GLY A 175 49.68 -19.34 20.25
N GLN A 176 50.48 -19.59 19.23
CA GLN A 176 50.73 -18.60 18.18
C GLN A 176 49.56 -18.54 17.20
N VAL A 177 49.18 -17.32 16.80
CA VAL A 177 48.24 -17.10 15.72
C VAL A 177 48.96 -17.41 14.38
N VAL A 178 48.51 -18.47 13.72
CA VAL A 178 49.10 -18.95 12.47
C VAL A 178 48.33 -18.48 11.24
N TYR A 179 47.07 -18.08 11.45
CA TYR A 179 46.19 -17.61 10.39
C TYR A 179 45.10 -16.72 10.98
N THR A 180 44.61 -15.79 10.20
CA THR A 180 43.40 -15.03 10.54
C THR A 180 42.44 -15.09 9.36
N ALA A 181 41.27 -15.68 9.58
CA ALA A 181 40.21 -15.70 8.59
C ALA A 181 39.55 -14.31 8.53
N THR A 182 39.30 -13.89 7.32
CA THR A 182 38.44 -12.72 7.04
C THR A 182 37.34 -13.13 6.07
N ALA A 183 36.21 -12.52 6.20
CA ALA A 183 35.05 -12.74 5.31
C ALA A 183 34.43 -11.41 4.89
N ASP A 184 33.78 -11.43 3.75
CA ASP A 184 32.94 -10.37 3.23
C ASP A 184 31.48 -10.86 3.25
N ASP A 185 30.62 -10.08 3.85
CA ASP A 185 29.19 -10.31 4.03
C ASP A 185 28.40 -9.06 3.60
N SER A 186 28.96 -8.32 2.65
CA SER A 186 28.38 -7.05 2.18
C SER A 186 27.45 -7.21 0.98
N ALA A 187 27.19 -8.45 0.55
CA ALA A 187 26.31 -8.73 -0.59
C ALA A 187 24.83 -8.62 -0.23
N ASP A 188 24.53 -8.54 1.06
CA ASP A 188 23.22 -8.47 1.66
C ASP A 188 23.30 -7.76 3.03
N ILE A 189 22.20 -7.69 3.81
CA ILE A 189 22.30 -7.26 5.19
C ILE A 189 23.15 -8.26 5.99
N SER A 190 23.94 -7.76 6.92
CA SER A 190 24.81 -8.61 7.75
C SER A 190 24.46 -8.45 9.23
N ALA A 191 24.10 -9.58 9.87
CA ALA A 191 23.95 -9.67 11.32
C ALA A 191 25.29 -9.95 12.04
N GLY A 192 26.39 -10.02 11.28
CA GLY A 192 27.74 -10.30 11.74
C GLY A 192 28.21 -11.72 11.40
N VAL A 193 29.52 -11.87 11.16
CA VAL A 193 30.14 -13.13 10.76
C VAL A 193 30.75 -13.82 11.97
N THR A 194 30.57 -15.14 12.05
CA THR A 194 31.27 -16.00 13.01
C THR A 194 32.10 -17.06 12.27
N PHE A 195 33.30 -17.37 12.82
CA PHE A 195 34.22 -18.29 12.24
C PHE A 195 34.27 -19.63 12.98
N SER A 196 34.40 -20.70 12.27
CA SER A 196 34.56 -22.04 12.84
C SER A 196 35.52 -22.87 11.99
N LEU A 197 36.18 -23.84 12.60
CA LEU A 197 36.89 -24.89 11.87
C LEU A 197 35.92 -26.00 11.48
N THR A 198 36.09 -26.55 10.28
CA THR A 198 35.28 -27.68 9.82
C THR A 198 35.65 -28.98 10.51
N GLU A 199 34.71 -29.93 10.55
CA GLU A 199 35.01 -31.31 11.01
C GLU A 199 36.15 -31.93 10.20
N GLY A 200 37.09 -32.57 10.90
CA GLY A 200 38.30 -33.13 10.30
C GLY A 200 39.51 -32.19 10.24
N SER A 201 39.36 -30.93 10.74
CA SER A 201 40.53 -30.06 10.97
C SER A 201 41.43 -30.66 12.05
N ASP A 202 42.76 -30.33 11.97
CA ASP A 202 43.72 -30.81 12.95
C ASP A 202 43.35 -30.41 14.38
N ALA A 203 43.33 -31.34 15.30
CA ALA A 203 42.94 -31.13 16.70
C ALA A 203 43.89 -30.18 17.46
N ALA A 204 45.10 -29.92 16.95
CA ALA A 204 46.05 -28.97 17.48
C ALA A 204 45.65 -27.50 17.16
N LEU A 205 44.69 -27.28 16.28
CA LEU A 205 44.23 -25.94 15.89
C LEU A 205 42.97 -25.57 16.62
N SER A 206 42.84 -24.29 16.98
CA SER A 206 41.64 -23.70 17.49
C SER A 206 41.38 -22.36 16.79
N ILE A 207 40.12 -21.94 16.66
CA ILE A 207 39.73 -20.65 16.08
C ILE A 207 38.93 -19.82 17.08
N ASP A 208 39.22 -18.56 17.13
CA ASP A 208 38.36 -17.57 17.83
C ASP A 208 37.22 -17.21 16.88
N ALA A 209 35.99 -17.52 17.31
CA ALA A 209 34.81 -17.36 16.47
C ALA A 209 34.48 -15.90 16.12
N SER A 210 34.94 -14.94 16.90
CA SER A 210 34.66 -13.52 16.69
C SER A 210 35.74 -12.82 15.85
N THR A 211 36.98 -13.25 15.96
CA THR A 211 38.12 -12.59 15.29
C THR A 211 38.67 -13.36 14.09
N GLY A 212 38.27 -14.63 13.92
CA GLY A 212 38.80 -15.50 12.90
C GLY A 212 40.27 -15.94 13.13
N ALA A 213 40.85 -15.63 14.30
CA ALA A 213 42.24 -15.98 14.63
C ALA A 213 42.36 -17.49 14.90
N VAL A 214 43.17 -18.15 14.09
CA VAL A 214 43.51 -19.57 14.26
C VAL A 214 44.83 -19.68 15.00
N THR A 215 44.83 -20.42 16.10
CA THR A 215 46.02 -20.65 16.95
C THR A 215 46.41 -22.11 16.96
N LEU A 216 47.72 -22.36 16.99
CA LEU A 216 48.27 -23.68 17.23
C LEU A 216 48.36 -23.89 18.76
N ALA A 217 47.65 -24.91 19.27
CA ALA A 217 47.53 -25.15 20.72
C ALA A 217 48.74 -25.88 21.32
N THR A 218 49.52 -26.56 20.48
CA THR A 218 50.73 -27.34 20.88
C THR A 218 51.98 -26.74 20.29
N ASP A 219 53.11 -26.97 20.95
CA ASP A 219 54.43 -26.61 20.46
C ASP A 219 54.96 -27.69 19.50
#